data_18970912283c882060a792e6dc4c427b
#
_entry.id   18970912283c882060a792e6dc4c427b
#
_cell.length_a   1.000
_cell.length_b   1.000
_cell.length_c   1.000
_cell.angle_alpha   90.00
_cell.angle_beta   90.00
_cell.angle_gamma   90.00
#
_symmetry.space_group_name_H-M   'P 1'
#
loop_
_entity.id
_entity.type
_entity.pdbx_description
1 polymer ?
#
loop_
_entity_poly.entity_id
_entity_poly.type
_entity_poly.pdbx_seq_one_letter_code
_entity_poly.pdbx_strand_id
1 'polypeptide(L)'
;MAAAATDLAGVQSVLSAANSAAAGLTMAVMAAGADEVSALIAGLLDAHARAYQALSAQALVFHDQFVQMLNAGASSYAAAEAANASPLQAVQNLGQNVLAAVNAPTQAVLGRPLIGDGANGSPNTGADGGAGGLLYGNGGNGGSGGLAQAGGNGGAAGLIGNGGSGGAGGADFAGTSGGMGGTGGWLWGNGGSGGGGGVGTTTTGGTGGAGGNAM
;
A
#
# COMPACT_ATOMS: atom_id res chain seq x y z
N MET A 1 5.87 -4.46 17.00
CA MET A 1 6.84 -5.01 17.95
C MET A 1 8.11 -4.15 18.03
N ALA A 2 8.83 -3.87 16.95
CA ALA A 2 10.07 -3.07 16.99
C ALA A 2 9.89 -1.69 17.64
N ALA A 3 8.84 -0.95 17.31
CA ALA A 3 8.54 0.34 17.95
C ALA A 3 8.34 0.19 19.48
N ALA A 4 7.57 -0.81 19.91
CA ALA A 4 7.36 -1.09 21.32
C ALA A 4 8.68 -1.45 22.06
N ALA A 5 9.59 -2.16 21.41
CA ALA A 5 10.91 -2.43 21.98
C ALA A 5 11.75 -1.15 22.14
N THR A 6 11.66 -0.22 21.20
CA THR A 6 12.33 1.09 21.29
C THR A 6 11.74 1.93 22.44
N ASP A 7 10.43 1.96 22.57
CA ASP A 7 9.75 2.70 23.64
C ASP A 7 10.11 2.14 25.02
N LEU A 8 10.16 0.81 25.16
CA LEU A 8 10.58 0.15 26.38
C LEU A 8 12.04 0.46 26.73
N ALA A 9 12.95 0.48 25.75
CA ALA A 9 14.35 0.88 25.97
C ALA A 9 14.44 2.33 26.45
N GLY A 10 13.58 3.23 25.94
CA GLY A 10 13.44 4.61 26.41
C GLY A 10 13.00 4.69 27.87
N VAL A 11 12.00 3.93 28.28
CA VAL A 11 11.54 3.86 29.68
C VAL A 11 12.68 3.38 30.60
N GLN A 12 13.43 2.38 30.21
CA GLN A 12 14.57 1.90 30.97
C GLN A 12 15.63 2.97 31.18
N SER A 13 15.96 3.73 30.15
CA SER A 13 16.93 4.82 30.23
C SER A 13 16.52 5.88 31.28
N VAL A 14 15.24 6.28 31.25
CA VAL A 14 14.69 7.28 32.19
C VAL A 14 14.71 6.71 33.62
N LEU A 15 14.30 5.46 33.80
CA LEU A 15 14.28 4.82 35.12
C LEU A 15 15.71 4.67 35.70
N SER A 16 16.66 4.27 34.87
CA SER A 16 18.08 4.17 35.27
C SER A 16 18.64 5.53 35.71
N ALA A 17 18.36 6.59 34.96
CA ALA A 17 18.77 7.96 35.31
C ALA A 17 18.15 8.43 36.64
N ALA A 18 16.85 8.18 36.85
CA ALA A 18 16.15 8.52 38.08
C ALA A 18 16.71 7.76 39.30
N ASN A 19 16.96 6.46 39.16
CA ASN A 19 17.53 5.64 40.23
C ASN A 19 18.97 6.09 40.58
N SER A 20 19.79 6.43 39.58
CA SER A 20 21.14 6.95 39.80
C SER A 20 21.14 8.30 40.52
N ALA A 21 20.21 9.19 40.17
CA ALA A 21 20.05 10.48 40.82
C ALA A 21 19.59 10.34 42.29
N ALA A 22 18.69 9.36 42.55
CA ALA A 22 18.18 9.11 43.91
C ALA A 22 19.23 8.42 44.82
N ALA A 23 20.14 7.61 44.26
CA ALA A 23 21.07 6.80 45.01
C ALA A 23 21.93 7.65 45.99
N GLY A 24 22.52 8.75 45.54
CA GLY A 24 23.36 9.62 46.37
C GLY A 24 22.62 10.22 47.56
N LEU A 25 21.35 10.56 47.37
CA LEU A 25 20.52 11.18 48.41
C LEU A 25 19.98 10.16 49.43
N THR A 26 19.70 8.93 49.01
CA THR A 26 19.07 7.90 49.84
C THR A 26 20.09 7.04 50.58
N MET A 27 21.31 6.84 50.06
CA MET A 27 22.37 6.07 50.69
C MET A 27 23.31 6.89 51.60
N ALA A 28 23.11 8.20 51.67
CA ALA A 28 23.93 9.09 52.49
C ALA A 28 23.13 9.86 53.54
N VAL A 29 22.04 9.27 53.99
CA VAL A 29 21.21 9.89 55.04
C VAL A 29 21.96 9.95 56.34
N MET A 30 22.23 11.17 56.84
CA MET A 30 22.89 11.34 58.13
C MET A 30 21.89 11.18 59.28
N ALA A 31 22.38 10.70 60.42
CA ALA A 31 21.59 10.64 61.63
C ALA A 31 21.09 12.03 62.03
N ALA A 32 19.81 12.15 62.37
CA ALA A 32 19.17 13.40 62.73
C ALA A 32 19.68 14.00 64.05
N GLY A 33 20.27 13.16 64.90
CA GLY A 33 20.89 13.52 66.18
C GLY A 33 22.05 12.60 66.51
N ALA A 34 22.78 12.97 67.60
CA ALA A 34 23.94 12.19 68.07
C ALA A 34 23.52 11.08 69.09
N ASP A 35 22.30 10.53 68.95
CA ASP A 35 21.74 9.47 69.77
C ASP A 35 21.66 8.14 69.01
N GLU A 36 21.58 7.04 69.76
CA GLU A 36 21.58 5.68 69.23
C GLU A 36 20.36 5.40 68.35
N VAL A 37 19.21 6.00 68.63
CA VAL A 37 17.98 5.80 67.84
C VAL A 37 18.11 6.44 66.49
N SER A 38 18.59 7.69 66.41
CA SER A 38 18.85 8.41 65.17
C SER A 38 19.88 7.67 64.31
N ALA A 39 20.93 7.12 64.92
CA ALA A 39 21.94 6.35 64.20
C ALA A 39 21.40 5.01 63.65
N LEU A 40 20.55 4.30 64.42
CA LEU A 40 19.90 3.06 63.99
C LEU A 40 18.90 3.32 62.82
N ILE A 41 18.15 4.40 62.89
CA ILE A 41 17.21 4.77 61.80
C ILE A 41 17.98 5.10 60.50
N ALA A 42 19.07 5.88 60.61
CA ALA A 42 19.92 6.20 59.43
C ALA A 42 20.51 4.93 58.83
N GLY A 43 21.00 4.00 59.66
CA GLY A 43 21.52 2.71 59.20
C GLY A 43 20.47 1.81 58.54
N LEU A 44 19.22 1.82 59.07
CA LEU A 44 18.11 1.07 58.44
C LEU A 44 17.74 1.64 57.07
N LEU A 45 17.69 2.98 56.94
CA LEU A 45 17.41 3.64 55.66
C LEU A 45 18.53 3.39 54.62
N ASP A 46 19.79 3.44 55.06
CA ASP A 46 20.92 3.11 54.18
C ASP A 46 20.87 1.64 53.71
N ALA A 47 20.60 0.70 54.63
CA ALA A 47 20.45 -0.70 54.23
C ALA A 47 19.27 -0.94 53.27
N HIS A 48 18.15 -0.29 53.49
CA HIS A 48 16.99 -0.33 52.59
C HIS A 48 17.36 0.25 51.19
N ALA A 49 18.00 1.41 51.16
CA ALA A 49 18.41 2.04 49.93
C ALA A 49 19.35 1.17 49.09
N ARG A 50 20.32 0.51 49.76
CA ARG A 50 21.23 -0.46 49.09
C ARG A 50 20.50 -1.68 48.56
N ALA A 51 19.57 -2.23 49.32
CA ALA A 51 18.73 -3.35 48.85
C ALA A 51 17.89 -2.96 47.64
N TYR A 52 17.30 -1.76 47.65
CA TYR A 52 16.57 -1.21 46.50
C TYR A 52 17.43 -1.05 45.25
N GLN A 53 18.66 -0.51 45.38
CA GLN A 53 19.59 -0.35 44.26
C GLN A 53 20.02 -1.71 43.69
N ALA A 54 20.24 -2.73 44.53
CA ALA A 54 20.57 -4.08 44.09
C ALA A 54 19.39 -4.71 43.30
N LEU A 55 18.15 -4.56 43.80
CA LEU A 55 16.95 -5.04 43.09
C LEU A 55 16.73 -4.28 41.76
N SER A 56 16.93 -2.97 41.79
CA SER A 56 16.82 -2.12 40.59
C SER A 56 17.83 -2.56 39.50
N ALA A 57 19.06 -2.88 39.86
CA ALA A 57 20.05 -3.40 38.92
C ALA A 57 19.61 -4.74 38.29
N GLN A 58 19.03 -5.64 39.08
CA GLN A 58 18.47 -6.91 38.55
C GLN A 58 17.29 -6.68 37.63
N ALA A 59 16.42 -5.75 37.97
CA ALA A 59 15.27 -5.38 37.13
C ALA A 59 15.72 -4.80 35.76
N LEU A 60 16.80 -4.02 35.75
CA LEU A 60 17.38 -3.51 34.50
C LEU A 60 17.91 -4.63 33.60
N VAL A 61 18.63 -5.60 34.16
CA VAL A 61 19.12 -6.76 33.40
C VAL A 61 17.96 -7.58 32.82
N PHE A 62 16.91 -7.82 33.61
CA PHE A 62 15.71 -8.51 33.13
C PHE A 62 15.04 -7.73 31.99
N HIS A 63 14.92 -6.43 32.13
CA HIS A 63 14.30 -5.56 31.13
C HIS A 63 15.10 -5.57 29.83
N ASP A 64 16.43 -5.50 29.89
CA ASP A 64 17.30 -5.65 28.71
C ASP A 64 17.07 -6.96 27.97
N GLN A 65 17.04 -8.07 28.71
CA GLN A 65 16.76 -9.37 28.11
C GLN A 65 15.37 -9.43 27.46
N PHE A 66 14.38 -8.85 28.10
CA PHE A 66 13.02 -8.79 27.56
C PHE A 66 12.97 -7.99 26.24
N VAL A 67 13.61 -6.81 26.20
CA VAL A 67 13.69 -5.99 24.98
C VAL A 67 14.44 -6.73 23.86
N GLN A 68 15.50 -7.45 24.18
CA GLN A 68 16.23 -8.27 23.20
C GLN A 68 15.36 -9.41 22.64
N MET A 69 14.62 -10.12 23.49
CA MET A 69 13.71 -11.18 23.04
C MET A 69 12.56 -10.61 22.17
N LEU A 70 12.06 -9.44 22.50
CA LEU A 70 11.02 -8.77 21.70
C LEU A 70 11.53 -8.38 20.31
N ASN A 71 12.78 -7.88 20.22
CA ASN A 71 13.42 -7.57 18.95
C ASN A 71 13.72 -8.84 18.12
N ALA A 72 14.18 -9.90 18.75
CA ALA A 72 14.41 -11.18 18.08
C ALA A 72 13.10 -11.75 17.52
N GLY A 73 12.01 -11.69 18.29
CA GLY A 73 10.67 -12.05 17.82
C GLY A 73 10.22 -11.23 16.62
N ALA A 74 10.39 -9.90 16.66
CA ALA A 74 10.07 -9.02 15.55
C ALA A 74 10.84 -9.39 14.28
N SER A 75 12.13 -9.70 14.40
CA SER A 75 12.97 -10.13 13.28
C SER A 75 12.52 -11.48 12.71
N SER A 76 12.12 -12.42 13.58
CA SER A 76 11.59 -13.72 13.13
C SER A 76 10.32 -13.58 12.31
N TYR A 77 9.39 -12.72 12.72
CA TYR A 77 8.18 -12.43 11.94
C TYR A 77 8.51 -11.79 10.60
N ALA A 78 9.40 -10.79 10.57
CA ALA A 78 9.82 -10.16 9.32
C ALA A 78 10.47 -11.15 8.35
N ALA A 79 11.30 -12.07 8.86
CA ALA A 79 11.90 -13.12 8.05
C ALA A 79 10.86 -14.12 7.51
N ALA A 80 9.85 -14.49 8.32
CA ALA A 80 8.77 -15.36 7.88
C ALA A 80 7.89 -14.70 6.79
N GLU A 81 7.58 -13.42 6.94
CA GLU A 81 6.86 -12.66 5.92
C GLU A 81 7.64 -12.58 4.60
N ALA A 82 8.95 -12.29 4.67
CA ALA A 82 9.81 -12.26 3.49
C ALA A 82 9.89 -13.64 2.80
N ALA A 83 9.99 -14.71 3.56
CA ALA A 83 10.02 -16.08 3.03
C ALA A 83 8.69 -16.45 2.34
N ASN A 84 7.55 -16.00 2.86
CA ASN A 84 6.25 -16.26 2.28
C ASN A 84 5.95 -15.38 1.04
N ALA A 85 6.53 -14.19 0.95
CA ALA A 85 6.35 -13.30 -0.21
C ALA A 85 7.11 -13.81 -1.45
N SER A 86 8.28 -14.43 -1.28
CA SER A 86 9.14 -14.89 -2.38
C SER A 86 8.48 -15.93 -3.31
N PRO A 87 7.80 -16.99 -2.82
CA PRO A 87 7.14 -17.97 -3.69
C PRO A 87 6.01 -17.36 -4.50
N LEU A 88 5.26 -16.43 -3.93
CA LEU A 88 4.15 -15.77 -4.61
C LEU A 88 4.66 -14.91 -5.79
N GLN A 89 5.73 -14.15 -5.60
CA GLN A 89 6.37 -13.37 -6.66
C GLN A 89 6.92 -14.28 -7.77
N ALA A 90 7.52 -15.41 -7.42
CA ALA A 90 8.04 -16.36 -8.41
C ALA A 90 6.93 -16.93 -9.30
N VAL A 91 5.77 -17.28 -8.73
CA VAL A 91 4.59 -17.75 -9.49
C VAL A 91 4.01 -16.65 -10.37
N GLN A 92 3.92 -15.41 -9.88
CA GLN A 92 3.46 -14.27 -10.68
C GLN A 92 4.41 -13.99 -11.86
N ASN A 93 5.73 -14.00 -11.62
CA ASN A 93 6.72 -13.81 -12.67
C ASN A 93 6.68 -14.93 -13.72
N LEU A 94 6.48 -16.17 -13.29
CA LEU A 94 6.33 -17.30 -14.21
C LEU A 94 5.10 -17.12 -15.10
N GLY A 95 3.97 -16.74 -14.54
CA GLY A 95 2.74 -16.44 -15.29
C GLY A 95 2.94 -15.34 -16.32
N GLN A 96 3.60 -14.26 -15.97
CA GLN A 96 3.90 -13.16 -16.88
C GLN A 96 4.89 -13.59 -18.00
N ASN A 97 5.91 -14.37 -17.65
CA ASN A 97 6.89 -14.88 -18.64
C ASN A 97 6.24 -15.82 -19.66
N VAL A 98 5.33 -16.69 -19.19
CA VAL A 98 4.56 -17.58 -20.10
C VAL A 98 3.66 -16.76 -21.01
N LEU A 99 2.92 -15.78 -20.50
CA LEU A 99 2.10 -14.90 -21.32
C LEU A 99 2.94 -14.08 -22.32
N ALA A 100 4.08 -13.58 -21.91
CA ALA A 100 4.99 -12.87 -22.79
C ALA A 100 5.49 -13.77 -23.94
N ALA A 101 5.88 -15.01 -23.64
CA ALA A 101 6.32 -15.98 -24.65
C ALA A 101 5.21 -16.35 -25.64
N VAL A 102 3.97 -16.52 -25.15
CA VAL A 102 2.80 -16.84 -25.99
C VAL A 102 2.42 -15.62 -26.87
N ASN A 103 2.55 -14.41 -26.35
CA ASN A 103 2.16 -13.19 -27.04
C ASN A 103 3.25 -12.66 -27.99
N ALA A 104 4.52 -12.99 -27.79
CA ALA A 104 5.63 -12.44 -28.56
C ALA A 104 5.48 -12.60 -30.08
N PRO A 105 5.09 -13.78 -30.64
CA PRO A 105 4.94 -13.95 -32.08
C PRO A 105 3.83 -13.05 -32.68
N THR A 106 2.68 -12.98 -32.03
CA THR A 106 1.54 -12.18 -32.52
C THR A 106 1.78 -10.70 -32.34
N GLN A 107 2.46 -10.31 -31.28
CA GLN A 107 2.85 -8.93 -31.02
C GLN A 107 3.84 -8.43 -32.11
N ALA A 108 4.81 -9.28 -32.48
CA ALA A 108 5.81 -8.91 -33.49
C ALA A 108 5.24 -8.78 -34.90
N VAL A 109 4.25 -9.63 -35.26
CA VAL A 109 3.70 -9.66 -36.63
C VAL A 109 2.46 -8.78 -36.78
N LEU A 110 1.60 -8.74 -35.76
CA LEU A 110 0.27 -8.10 -35.82
C LEU A 110 0.13 -6.89 -34.89
N GLY A 111 1.15 -6.58 -34.07
CA GLY A 111 1.12 -5.48 -33.11
C GLY A 111 0.11 -5.68 -31.98
N ARG A 112 -0.45 -6.89 -31.82
CA ARG A 112 -1.45 -7.23 -30.81
C ARG A 112 -1.08 -8.54 -30.09
N PRO A 113 -1.35 -8.63 -28.76
CA PRO A 113 -1.16 -9.89 -28.04
C PRO A 113 -2.17 -10.95 -28.53
N LEU A 114 -1.84 -12.22 -28.37
CA LEU A 114 -2.78 -13.32 -28.58
C LEU A 114 -3.79 -13.38 -27.41
N ILE A 115 -3.29 -13.23 -26.20
CA ILE A 115 -4.06 -13.30 -24.95
C ILE A 115 -3.69 -12.09 -24.09
N GLY A 116 -4.70 -11.37 -23.61
CA GLY A 116 -4.54 -10.23 -22.70
C GLY A 116 -5.53 -9.11 -22.97
N ASP A 117 -5.83 -8.34 -21.96
CA ASP A 117 -6.71 -7.18 -22.10
C ASP A 117 -5.98 -6.01 -22.76
N GLY A 118 -6.74 -5.18 -23.47
CA GLY A 118 -6.24 -3.91 -24.01
C GLY A 118 -5.92 -2.91 -22.92
N ALA A 119 -4.89 -2.10 -23.13
CA ALA A 119 -4.54 -1.02 -22.22
C ALA A 119 -5.65 0.02 -22.17
N ASN A 120 -5.97 0.54 -20.98
CA ASN A 120 -6.87 1.65 -20.83
C ASN A 120 -6.24 2.96 -21.33
N GLY A 121 -7.04 3.81 -21.94
CA GLY A 121 -6.63 5.18 -22.26
C GLY A 121 -6.34 5.98 -21.00
N SER A 122 -5.32 6.84 -21.05
CA SER A 122 -4.93 7.66 -19.91
C SER A 122 -6.05 8.66 -19.56
N PRO A 123 -6.37 8.85 -18.27
CA PRO A 123 -7.37 9.81 -17.83
C PRO A 123 -6.98 11.25 -18.25
N ASN A 124 -7.97 12.08 -18.54
CA ASN A 124 -7.85 13.50 -18.94
C ASN A 124 -7.04 13.73 -20.22
N THR A 125 -6.94 12.72 -21.10
CA THR A 125 -6.22 12.84 -22.38
C THR A 125 -7.10 12.55 -23.58
N GLY A 126 -8.31 12.03 -23.40
CA GLY A 126 -9.16 11.56 -24.49
C GLY A 126 -8.52 10.41 -25.29
N ALA A 127 -7.53 9.75 -24.74
CA ALA A 127 -6.87 8.64 -25.44
C ALA A 127 -7.80 7.43 -25.56
N ASP A 128 -7.79 6.78 -26.71
CA ASP A 128 -8.55 5.55 -26.92
C ASP A 128 -8.01 4.39 -26.06
N GLY A 129 -8.90 3.48 -25.69
CA GLY A 129 -8.51 2.20 -25.13
C GLY A 129 -7.88 1.29 -26.16
N GLY A 130 -6.88 0.53 -25.76
CA GLY A 130 -6.21 -0.46 -26.61
C GLY A 130 -7.13 -1.63 -26.96
N ALA A 131 -6.90 -2.26 -28.11
CA ALA A 131 -7.59 -3.49 -28.47
C ALA A 131 -7.15 -4.65 -27.57
N GLY A 132 -8.09 -5.52 -27.21
CA GLY A 132 -7.81 -6.78 -26.49
C GLY A 132 -7.06 -7.80 -27.34
N GLY A 133 -6.68 -8.91 -26.73
CA GLY A 133 -5.99 -10.01 -27.42
C GLY A 133 -6.79 -10.58 -28.59
N LEU A 134 -6.07 -11.14 -29.55
CA LEU A 134 -6.70 -11.71 -30.76
C LEU A 134 -7.62 -12.88 -30.41
N LEU A 135 -7.20 -13.75 -29.51
CA LEU A 135 -7.96 -14.94 -29.11
C LEU A 135 -8.81 -14.69 -27.87
N TYR A 136 -8.21 -14.09 -26.84
CA TYR A 136 -8.86 -13.86 -25.55
C TYR A 136 -8.40 -12.56 -24.91
N GLY A 137 -9.36 -11.73 -24.47
CA GLY A 137 -9.11 -10.49 -23.75
C GLY A 137 -10.14 -9.41 -24.05
N ASN A 138 -10.37 -8.56 -23.09
CA ASN A 138 -11.29 -7.45 -23.22
C ASN A 138 -10.59 -6.25 -23.89
N GLY A 139 -11.35 -5.41 -24.57
CA GLY A 139 -10.86 -4.10 -24.99
C GLY A 139 -10.59 -3.20 -23.79
N GLY A 140 -9.57 -2.34 -23.86
CA GLY A 140 -9.29 -1.32 -22.86
C GLY A 140 -10.36 -0.22 -22.86
N ASN A 141 -10.59 0.40 -21.72
CA ASN A 141 -11.51 1.53 -21.63
C ASN A 141 -10.86 2.79 -22.24
N GLY A 142 -11.67 3.64 -22.88
CA GLY A 142 -11.21 4.96 -23.31
C GLY A 142 -10.93 5.88 -22.14
N GLY A 143 -9.91 6.73 -22.25
CA GLY A 143 -9.57 7.76 -21.27
C GLY A 143 -10.61 8.89 -21.27
N SER A 144 -10.87 9.49 -20.11
CA SER A 144 -11.68 10.71 -20.05
C SER A 144 -11.02 11.84 -20.83
N GLY A 145 -11.79 12.71 -21.43
CA GLY A 145 -11.30 13.96 -22.01
C GLY A 145 -10.84 14.95 -20.93
N GLY A 146 -9.80 15.72 -21.24
CA GLY A 146 -9.43 16.93 -20.51
C GLY A 146 -10.37 18.11 -20.84
N LEU A 147 -9.99 19.32 -20.42
CA LEU A 147 -10.75 20.53 -20.76
C LEU A 147 -10.86 20.68 -22.28
N ALA A 148 -12.09 20.92 -22.76
CA ALA A 148 -12.42 21.09 -24.17
C ALA A 148 -12.03 19.88 -25.06
N GLN A 149 -11.94 18.68 -24.49
CA GLN A 149 -11.53 17.48 -25.19
C GLN A 149 -12.57 16.37 -25.06
N ALA A 150 -12.87 15.67 -26.17
CA ALA A 150 -13.75 14.52 -26.15
C ALA A 150 -13.14 13.35 -25.36
N GLY A 151 -13.98 12.47 -24.84
CA GLY A 151 -13.55 11.20 -24.28
C GLY A 151 -13.04 10.26 -25.37
N GLY A 152 -12.03 9.42 -25.01
CA GLY A 152 -11.49 8.39 -25.90
C GLY A 152 -12.47 7.24 -26.13
N ASN A 153 -12.36 6.56 -27.24
CA ASN A 153 -13.18 5.38 -27.52
C ASN A 153 -12.70 4.16 -26.73
N GLY A 154 -13.60 3.28 -26.40
CA GLY A 154 -13.24 1.96 -25.87
C GLY A 154 -12.60 1.07 -26.94
N GLY A 155 -11.64 0.25 -26.57
CA GLY A 155 -10.98 -0.71 -27.42
C GLY A 155 -11.89 -1.88 -27.79
N ALA A 156 -11.70 -2.47 -28.96
CA ALA A 156 -12.40 -3.68 -29.38
C ALA A 156 -11.79 -4.94 -28.74
N ALA A 157 -12.61 -5.93 -28.41
CA ALA A 157 -12.13 -7.28 -28.09
C ALA A 157 -11.69 -8.01 -29.38
N GLY A 158 -11.09 -9.21 -29.22
CA GLY A 158 -10.79 -10.08 -30.35
C GLY A 158 -11.86 -11.15 -30.58
N LEU A 159 -11.48 -12.43 -30.45
CA LEU A 159 -12.41 -13.55 -30.63
C LEU A 159 -13.36 -13.69 -29.43
N ILE A 160 -12.82 -13.67 -28.22
CA ILE A 160 -13.55 -13.80 -26.97
C ILE A 160 -13.15 -12.65 -26.03
N GLY A 161 -14.14 -11.88 -25.56
CA GLY A 161 -13.96 -10.77 -24.62
C GLY A 161 -14.97 -9.66 -24.84
N ASN A 162 -15.07 -8.77 -23.89
CA ASN A 162 -15.97 -7.61 -23.98
C ASN A 162 -15.24 -6.40 -24.57
N GLY A 163 -15.95 -5.57 -25.31
CA GLY A 163 -15.46 -4.26 -25.71
C GLY A 163 -15.25 -3.35 -24.50
N GLY A 164 -14.24 -2.48 -24.56
CA GLY A 164 -14.00 -1.46 -23.55
C GLY A 164 -15.07 -0.37 -23.54
N SER A 165 -15.31 0.27 -22.40
CA SER A 165 -16.21 1.42 -22.32
C SER A 165 -15.57 2.68 -22.93
N GLY A 166 -16.36 3.56 -23.52
CA GLY A 166 -15.92 4.89 -23.93
C GLY A 166 -15.63 5.78 -22.72
N GLY A 167 -14.66 6.67 -22.85
CA GLY A 167 -14.30 7.67 -21.84
C GLY A 167 -15.32 8.82 -21.79
N ALA A 168 -15.47 9.46 -20.64
CA ALA A 168 -16.29 10.64 -20.50
C ALA A 168 -15.68 11.84 -21.22
N GLY A 169 -16.49 12.69 -21.82
CA GLY A 169 -16.07 13.98 -22.38
C GLY A 169 -15.66 14.96 -21.27
N GLY A 170 -14.74 15.85 -21.57
CA GLY A 170 -14.29 16.91 -20.67
C GLY A 170 -15.24 18.11 -20.64
N ALA A 171 -15.07 18.95 -19.64
CA ALA A 171 -15.83 20.18 -19.52
C ALA A 171 -15.42 21.20 -20.60
N ASP A 172 -16.39 21.92 -21.16
CA ASP A 172 -16.22 23.01 -22.12
C ASP A 172 -17.43 23.92 -22.05
N PHE A 173 -17.50 24.98 -22.92
CA PHE A 173 -18.64 25.88 -23.04
C PHE A 173 -19.96 25.13 -23.24
N ALA A 174 -19.96 24.15 -24.16
CA ALA A 174 -21.14 23.32 -24.48
C ALA A 174 -20.93 21.83 -24.01
N GLY A 175 -19.87 21.57 -23.29
CA GLY A 175 -19.45 20.21 -22.99
C GLY A 175 -18.92 19.46 -24.22
N THR A 176 -18.04 18.52 -24.06
CA THR A 176 -17.50 17.69 -25.13
C THR A 176 -18.16 16.32 -25.18
N SER A 177 -18.11 15.63 -26.31
CA SER A 177 -18.73 14.31 -26.45
C SER A 177 -17.99 13.25 -25.64
N GLY A 178 -18.74 12.28 -25.14
CA GLY A 178 -18.16 11.02 -24.63
C GLY A 178 -17.66 10.14 -25.79
N GLY A 179 -16.69 9.28 -25.50
CA GLY A 179 -16.17 8.29 -26.44
C GLY A 179 -17.16 7.15 -26.71
N MET A 180 -17.04 6.50 -27.83
CA MET A 180 -17.85 5.31 -28.17
C MET A 180 -17.37 4.10 -27.37
N GLY A 181 -18.28 3.16 -27.08
CA GLY A 181 -17.90 1.84 -26.58
C GLY A 181 -17.25 0.99 -27.67
N GLY A 182 -16.27 0.15 -27.26
CA GLY A 182 -15.63 -0.80 -28.16
C GLY A 182 -16.54 -1.98 -28.53
N THR A 183 -16.26 -2.64 -29.64
CA THR A 183 -17.00 -3.85 -30.05
C THR A 183 -16.65 -5.05 -29.17
N GLY A 184 -17.64 -5.90 -28.88
CA GLY A 184 -17.44 -7.19 -28.23
C GLY A 184 -16.73 -8.18 -29.13
N GLY A 185 -16.37 -9.34 -28.53
CA GLY A 185 -15.68 -10.40 -29.26
C GLY A 185 -16.55 -11.03 -30.35
N TRP A 186 -15.88 -11.47 -31.42
CA TRP A 186 -16.57 -12.04 -32.57
C TRP A 186 -17.32 -13.34 -32.25
N LEU A 187 -16.81 -14.17 -31.35
CA LEU A 187 -17.46 -15.43 -30.95
C LEU A 187 -18.27 -15.26 -29.65
N TRP A 188 -17.74 -14.49 -28.72
CA TRP A 188 -18.37 -14.30 -27.40
C TRP A 188 -17.93 -12.96 -26.77
N GLY A 189 -18.90 -12.16 -26.33
CA GLY A 189 -18.67 -10.95 -25.57
C GLY A 189 -19.66 -9.84 -25.87
N ASN A 190 -19.75 -8.90 -24.97
CA ASN A 190 -20.65 -7.75 -25.12
C ASN A 190 -19.88 -6.55 -25.66
N GLY A 191 -20.56 -5.69 -26.39
CA GLY A 191 -20.06 -4.35 -26.71
C GLY A 191 -19.90 -3.52 -25.45
N GLY A 192 -18.92 -2.62 -25.43
CA GLY A 192 -18.69 -1.67 -24.35
C GLY A 192 -19.77 -0.57 -24.32
N SER A 193 -20.00 0.01 -23.14
CA SER A 193 -20.87 1.19 -23.03
C SER A 193 -20.22 2.44 -23.64
N GLY A 194 -21.01 3.34 -24.20
CA GLY A 194 -20.51 4.69 -24.55
C GLY A 194 -20.22 5.53 -23.31
N GLY A 195 -19.28 6.42 -23.41
CA GLY A 195 -18.91 7.38 -22.35
C GLY A 195 -19.96 8.50 -22.21
N GLY A 196 -20.09 9.06 -21.03
CA GLY A 196 -20.93 10.23 -20.78
C GLY A 196 -20.38 11.48 -21.48
N GLY A 197 -21.26 12.37 -21.89
CA GLY A 197 -20.86 13.71 -22.37
C GLY A 197 -20.30 14.56 -21.23
N GLY A 198 -19.43 15.50 -21.55
CA GLY A 198 -18.83 16.44 -20.61
C GLY A 198 -19.80 17.50 -20.14
N VAL A 199 -19.51 18.13 -19.02
CA VAL A 199 -20.33 19.22 -18.45
C VAL A 199 -20.17 20.51 -19.29
N GLY A 200 -21.29 21.06 -19.75
CA GLY A 200 -21.32 22.42 -20.34
C GLY A 200 -21.35 23.48 -19.24
N THR A 201 -20.55 24.51 -19.39
CA THR A 201 -20.49 25.60 -18.39
C THR A 201 -21.52 26.69 -18.61
N THR A 202 -22.13 26.79 -19.80
CA THR A 202 -23.03 27.87 -20.15
C THR A 202 -24.41 27.45 -20.65
N THR A 203 -24.60 26.30 -21.33
CA THR A 203 -25.91 25.95 -21.94
C THR A 203 -26.29 24.47 -21.83
N THR A 204 -25.59 23.58 -22.49
CA THR A 204 -25.89 22.14 -22.53
C THR A 204 -24.63 21.31 -22.28
N GLY A 205 -24.83 20.16 -21.67
CA GLY A 205 -23.74 19.18 -21.60
C GLY A 205 -23.47 18.55 -22.98
N GLY A 206 -22.25 17.95 -23.10
CA GLY A 206 -21.88 17.19 -24.29
C GLY A 206 -22.75 15.95 -24.49
N THR A 207 -22.76 15.42 -25.71
CA THR A 207 -23.48 14.18 -26.01
C THR A 207 -22.73 12.96 -25.48
N GLY A 208 -23.48 11.97 -24.98
CA GLY A 208 -22.89 10.67 -24.66
C GLY A 208 -22.46 9.93 -25.94
N GLY A 209 -21.42 9.08 -25.81
CA GLY A 209 -20.97 8.21 -26.89
C GLY A 209 -21.93 7.05 -27.15
N ALA A 210 -21.88 6.48 -28.35
CA ALA A 210 -22.65 5.28 -28.67
C ALA A 210 -22.06 4.05 -27.97
N GLY A 211 -22.88 3.09 -27.59
CA GLY A 211 -22.41 1.76 -27.15
C GLY A 211 -21.79 0.98 -28.30
N GLY A 212 -20.85 0.05 -27.96
CA GLY A 212 -20.27 -0.84 -28.95
C GLY A 212 -21.23 -1.98 -29.31
N ASN A 213 -21.00 -2.59 -30.46
CA ASN A 213 -21.79 -3.74 -30.90
C ASN A 213 -21.34 -5.02 -30.16
N ALA A 214 -22.32 -5.87 -29.80
CA ALA A 214 -22.09 -7.29 -29.55
C ALA A 214 -22.23 -8.04 -30.87
N MET A 215 -21.47 -9.10 -31.05
CA MET A 215 -21.55 -9.97 -32.22
C MET A 215 -22.15 -11.33 -31.84
#